data_b5c8ea211de94b10527d888899577ad7
#
_entry.id   b5c8ea211de94b10527d888899577ad7
#
_cell.length_a   1.000
_cell.length_b   1.000
_cell.length_c   1.000
_cell.angle_alpha   90.00
_cell.angle_beta   90.00
_cell.angle_gamma   90.00
#
_symmetry.space_group_name_H-M   'P 1'
#
loop_
_entity.id
_entity.type
_entity.pdbx_description
1 polymer ?
#
loop_
_entity_poly.entity_id
_entity_poly.type
_entity_poly.pdbx_seq_one_letter_code
_entity_poly.pdbx_strand_id
1 'polypeptide(L)'
;MRGVQKQRPSLWSLRGPMRNMSVPTLIMTGDEDEPCLEPALMMKRTIATAGLAVIPRSGHAINLEEPDEFNRLAYGFITAAETGRWSPRDPRAVFPSTRD
;
A
#
# COMPACT_ATOMS: atom_id res chain seq x y z
N MET A 1 9.25 3.40 -26.44
CA MET A 1 9.00 3.59 -25.16
C MET A 1 7.82 4.36 -24.84
N ARG A 2 7.64 5.48 -25.38
CA ARG A 2 6.49 6.23 -25.05
C ARG A 2 5.22 5.52 -25.32
N GLY A 3 5.16 4.74 -26.38
CA GLY A 3 3.97 3.97 -26.67
C GLY A 3 3.63 2.98 -25.57
N VAL A 4 4.65 2.37 -25.02
CA VAL A 4 4.42 1.41 -23.95
C VAL A 4 3.83 2.10 -22.74
N GLN A 5 4.33 3.27 -22.39
CA GLN A 5 3.81 3.96 -21.24
C GLN A 5 2.40 4.43 -21.44
N LYS A 6 2.08 4.86 -22.64
CA LYS A 6 0.73 5.30 -22.89
C LYS A 6 -0.28 4.18 -22.78
N GLN A 7 0.17 2.96 -23.01
CA GLN A 7 -0.74 1.84 -22.96
C GLN A 7 -0.88 1.23 -21.59
N ARG A 8 -0.10 1.71 -20.63
CA ARG A 8 -0.25 1.22 -19.27
C ARG A 8 -1.52 1.76 -18.66
N PRO A 9 -2.28 0.91 -17.98
CA PRO A 9 -3.45 1.43 -17.27
C PRO A 9 -3.01 2.32 -16.12
N SER A 10 -3.81 3.30 -15.83
CA SER A 10 -3.60 4.11 -14.65
C SER A 10 -3.79 3.25 -13.41
N LEU A 11 -3.00 3.49 -12.38
CA LEU A 11 -3.18 2.78 -11.13
C LEU A 11 -4.59 2.99 -10.59
N TRP A 12 -5.14 4.20 -10.78
CA TRP A 12 -6.48 4.50 -10.29
C TRP A 12 -7.56 3.69 -11.00
N SER A 13 -7.29 3.26 -12.24
CA SER A 13 -8.26 2.45 -12.96
C SER A 13 -8.35 1.03 -12.40
N LEU A 14 -7.45 0.65 -11.52
CA LEU A 14 -7.46 -0.67 -10.91
C LEU A 14 -8.24 -0.71 -9.59
N ARG A 15 -8.88 0.39 -9.20
CA ARG A 15 -9.59 0.41 -7.92
C ARG A 15 -10.70 -0.63 -7.83
N GLY A 16 -11.40 -0.87 -8.95
CA GLY A 16 -12.45 -1.88 -8.94
C GLY A 16 -11.93 -3.26 -8.54
N PRO A 17 -10.93 -3.77 -9.28
CA PRO A 17 -10.33 -5.05 -8.90
C PRO A 17 -9.74 -5.05 -7.50
N MET A 18 -9.15 -3.93 -7.07
CA MET A 18 -8.55 -3.86 -5.74
C MET A 18 -9.58 -4.01 -4.63
N ARG A 19 -10.81 -3.54 -4.86
CA ARG A 19 -11.85 -3.66 -3.85
C ARG A 19 -12.18 -5.10 -3.53
N ASN A 20 -11.92 -6.01 -4.46
CA ASN A 20 -12.23 -7.41 -4.28
C ASN A 20 -11.05 -8.23 -3.78
N MET A 21 -9.91 -7.58 -3.52
CA MET A 21 -8.75 -8.31 -3.03
C MET A 21 -8.93 -8.69 -1.57
N SER A 22 -8.59 -9.94 -1.27
CA SER A 22 -8.65 -10.44 0.09
C SER A 22 -7.31 -10.97 0.58
N VAL A 23 -6.26 -10.87 -0.24
CA VAL A 23 -4.94 -11.32 0.18
C VAL A 23 -4.32 -10.29 1.11
N PRO A 24 -3.60 -10.74 2.14
CA PRO A 24 -2.84 -9.80 2.97
C PRO A 24 -1.91 -8.96 2.11
N THR A 25 -1.89 -7.67 2.35
CA THR A 25 -1.14 -6.72 1.53
C THR A 25 -0.48 -5.69 2.42
N LEU A 26 0.78 -5.44 2.18
CA LEU A 26 1.50 -4.37 2.88
C LEU A 26 1.99 -3.36 1.83
N ILE A 27 1.61 -2.11 2.04
CA ILE A 27 2.02 -1.01 1.17
C ILE A 27 3.07 -0.21 1.92
N MET A 28 4.24 -0.03 1.32
CA MET A 28 5.29 0.76 1.94
C MET A 28 5.73 1.87 1.01
N THR A 29 5.92 3.06 1.56
CA THR A 29 6.40 4.18 0.79
C THR A 29 7.23 5.08 1.69
N GLY A 30 8.16 5.85 1.11
CA GLY A 30 8.86 6.88 1.84
C GLY A 30 8.06 8.16 1.82
N ASP A 31 8.12 8.93 2.90
CA ASP A 31 7.32 10.15 2.98
C ASP A 31 7.81 11.25 2.04
N GLU A 32 9.02 11.10 1.49
CA GLU A 32 9.52 12.08 0.54
C GLU A 32 9.34 11.63 -0.91
N ASP A 33 8.65 10.52 -1.12
CA ASP A 33 8.32 10.05 -2.46
C ASP A 33 6.93 10.61 -2.81
N GLU A 34 6.89 11.90 -3.08
CA GLU A 34 5.64 12.61 -3.30
C GLU A 34 4.72 11.94 -4.33
N PRO A 35 5.25 11.52 -5.50
CA PRO A 35 4.35 10.92 -6.49
C PRO A 35 3.67 9.64 -6.01
N CYS A 36 4.22 8.98 -5.00
CA CYS A 36 3.67 7.71 -4.54
C CYS A 36 2.75 7.84 -3.34
N LEU A 37 2.70 9.00 -2.69
CA LEU A 37 1.90 9.14 -1.48
C LEU A 37 0.41 9.01 -1.75
N GLU A 38 -0.11 9.70 -2.74
CA GLU A 38 -1.53 9.61 -3.05
C GLU A 38 -1.93 8.21 -3.52
N PRO A 39 -1.19 7.60 -4.44
CA PRO A 39 -1.52 6.22 -4.81
C PRO A 39 -1.46 5.26 -3.63
N ALA A 40 -0.51 5.43 -2.72
CA ALA A 40 -0.42 4.55 -1.55
C ALA A 40 -1.65 4.68 -0.67
N LEU A 41 -2.11 5.90 -0.46
CA LEU A 41 -3.33 6.13 0.32
C LEU A 41 -4.55 5.54 -0.37
N MET A 42 -4.63 5.70 -1.69
CA MET A 42 -5.75 5.13 -2.44
C MET A 42 -5.78 3.61 -2.28
N MET A 43 -4.64 2.97 -2.41
CA MET A 43 -4.58 1.51 -2.28
C MET A 43 -4.95 1.08 -0.86
N LYS A 44 -4.46 1.80 0.15
CA LYS A 44 -4.80 1.49 1.53
C LYS A 44 -6.31 1.56 1.77
N ARG A 45 -6.95 2.57 1.22
CA ARG A 45 -8.37 2.76 1.42
C ARG A 45 -9.21 1.78 0.62
N THR A 46 -8.67 1.30 -0.50
CA THR A 46 -9.42 0.44 -1.42
C THR A 46 -9.28 -1.03 -1.06
N ILE A 47 -8.09 -1.46 -0.65
CA ILE A 47 -7.83 -2.86 -0.34
C ILE A 47 -8.09 -3.09 1.14
N ALA A 48 -9.14 -3.85 1.45
CA ALA A 48 -9.58 -4.04 2.84
C ALA A 48 -8.52 -4.72 3.70
N THR A 49 -7.67 -5.52 3.09
CA THR A 49 -6.62 -6.26 3.80
C THR A 49 -5.27 -5.59 3.73
N ALA A 50 -5.22 -4.30 3.39
CA ALA A 50 -3.96 -3.60 3.24
C ALA A 50 -3.57 -2.86 4.51
N GLY A 51 -2.29 -2.96 4.86
CA GLY A 51 -1.68 -2.09 5.83
C GLY A 51 -0.79 -1.10 5.12
N LEU A 52 -0.57 0.05 5.71
CA LEU A 52 0.26 1.10 5.10
C LEU A 52 1.35 1.52 6.07
N ALA A 53 2.57 1.54 5.59
CA ALA A 53 3.70 2.05 6.35
C ALA A 53 4.38 3.15 5.54
N VAL A 54 4.49 4.33 6.15
CA VAL A 54 5.17 5.46 5.53
C VAL A 54 6.45 5.67 6.33
N ILE A 55 7.59 5.52 5.69
CA ILE A 55 8.88 5.59 6.35
C ILE A 55 9.38 7.03 6.29
N PRO A 56 9.66 7.62 7.44
CA PRO A 56 10.03 9.03 7.47
C PRO A 56 11.38 9.29 6.83
N ARG A 57 11.47 10.43 6.17
CA ARG A 57 12.71 10.94 5.58
C ARG A 57 13.31 9.96 4.57
N SER A 58 12.45 9.24 3.87
CA SER A 58 12.89 8.28 2.86
C SER A 58 12.27 8.62 1.52
N GLY A 59 13.00 8.33 0.48
CA GLY A 59 12.54 8.57 -0.89
C GLY A 59 12.02 7.31 -1.53
N HIS A 60 12.30 7.17 -2.81
CA HIS A 60 11.70 6.10 -3.61
C HIS A 60 12.31 4.73 -3.33
N ALA A 61 13.58 4.68 -2.98
CA ALA A 61 14.28 3.40 -2.80
C ALA A 61 14.42 3.08 -1.32
N ILE A 62 13.29 2.87 -0.63
CA ILE A 62 13.31 2.70 0.83
C ILE A 62 14.09 1.48 1.26
N ASN A 63 14.12 0.44 0.45
CA ASN A 63 14.87 -0.76 0.81
C ASN A 63 16.38 -0.50 0.81
N LEU A 64 16.83 0.54 0.11
CA LEU A 64 18.23 0.91 0.10
C LEU A 64 18.53 2.03 1.09
N GLU A 65 17.58 2.93 1.30
CA GLU A 65 17.79 4.08 2.16
C GLU A 65 17.57 3.74 3.62
N GLU A 66 16.61 2.86 3.91
CA GLU A 66 16.28 2.47 5.27
C GLU A 66 16.11 0.95 5.33
N PRO A 67 17.19 0.21 5.11
CA PRO A 67 17.06 -1.25 5.01
C PRO A 67 16.59 -1.91 6.30
N ASP A 68 17.02 -1.42 7.45
CA ASP A 68 16.62 -2.04 8.70
C ASP A 68 15.13 -1.88 8.94
N GLU A 69 14.61 -0.69 8.71
CA GLU A 69 13.19 -0.43 8.89
C GLU A 69 12.36 -1.20 7.87
N PHE A 70 12.82 -1.19 6.62
CA PHE A 70 12.13 -1.94 5.58
C PHE A 70 12.04 -3.41 5.93
N ASN A 71 13.17 -4.00 6.35
CA ASN A 71 13.21 -5.42 6.67
C ASN A 71 12.36 -5.75 7.88
N ARG A 72 12.37 -4.87 8.88
CA ARG A 72 11.57 -5.10 10.08
C ARG A 72 10.10 -5.14 9.76
N LEU A 73 9.65 -4.19 8.95
CA LEU A 73 8.23 -4.12 8.59
C LEU A 73 7.83 -5.27 7.69
N ALA A 74 8.68 -5.61 6.71
CA ALA A 74 8.36 -6.72 5.81
C ALA A 74 8.32 -8.04 6.56
N TYR A 75 9.27 -8.25 7.45
CA TYR A 75 9.33 -9.50 8.22
C TYR A 75 8.13 -9.62 9.14
N GLY A 76 7.79 -8.53 9.82
CA GLY A 76 6.62 -8.54 10.71
C GLY A 76 5.34 -8.81 9.95
N PHE A 77 5.22 -8.23 8.75
CA PHE A 77 4.05 -8.46 7.92
C PHE A 77 3.95 -9.93 7.51
N ILE A 78 5.06 -10.50 7.01
CA ILE A 78 5.04 -11.88 6.54
C ILE A 78 4.69 -12.82 7.70
N THR A 79 5.27 -12.57 8.86
CA THR A 79 4.98 -13.41 10.03
C THR A 79 3.52 -13.32 10.42
N ALA A 80 2.97 -12.11 10.46
CA ALA A 80 1.58 -11.93 10.82
C ALA A 80 0.66 -12.60 9.81
N ALA A 81 0.98 -12.50 8.54
CA ALA A 81 0.15 -13.10 7.50
C ALA A 81 0.19 -14.64 7.60
N GLU A 82 1.39 -15.18 7.82
CA GLU A 82 1.54 -16.63 7.89
C GLU A 82 0.87 -17.25 9.11
N THR A 83 0.77 -16.48 10.17
CA THR A 83 0.15 -16.99 11.41
C THR A 83 -1.33 -16.60 11.52
N GLY A 84 -1.90 -16.06 10.47
CA GLY A 84 -3.32 -15.72 10.45
C GLY A 84 -3.68 -14.52 11.29
N ARG A 85 -2.70 -13.65 11.60
CA ARG A 85 -2.97 -12.47 12.42
C ARG A 85 -3.14 -11.18 11.62
N TRP A 86 -3.17 -11.29 10.30
CA TRP A 86 -3.35 -10.11 9.45
C TRP A 86 -4.83 -10.04 9.05
N SER A 87 -5.58 -9.26 9.79
CA SER A 87 -7.04 -9.18 9.61
C SER A 87 -7.43 -8.05 8.67
N PRO A 88 -8.61 -8.13 8.06
CA PRO A 88 -9.12 -7.01 7.28
C PRO A 88 -9.36 -5.80 8.17
N ARG A 89 -9.38 -4.63 7.55
CA ARG A 89 -9.64 -3.40 8.26
C ARG A 89 -11.00 -3.44 8.93
N ASP A 90 -11.09 -2.91 10.15
CA ASP A 90 -12.33 -2.77 10.86
C ASP A 90 -13.26 -1.85 10.05
N PRO A 91 -14.44 -2.30 9.66
CA PRO A 91 -15.33 -1.44 8.86
C PRO A 91 -15.65 -0.13 9.55
N ARG A 92 -15.60 -0.08 10.88
CA ARG A 92 -15.90 1.15 11.60
C ARG A 92 -14.79 2.18 11.45
N ALA A 93 -13.62 1.78 10.98
CA ALA A 93 -12.52 2.70 10.78
C ALA A 93 -12.65 3.52 9.51
N VAL A 94 -13.65 3.23 8.69
CA VAL A 94 -13.84 3.91 7.43
C VAL A 94 -14.86 5.02 7.63
N PHE A 95 -14.46 6.26 7.34
CA PHE A 95 -15.37 7.37 7.49
C PHE A 95 -16.40 7.36 6.37
N PRO A 96 -17.67 7.58 6.68
CA PRO A 96 -18.67 7.60 5.62
C PRO A 96 -18.38 8.65 4.55
N SER A 97 -17.75 9.74 4.93
CA SER A 97 -17.51 10.82 3.99
C SER A 97 -16.45 10.47 2.96
N THR A 98 -15.72 9.39 3.14
CA THR A 98 -14.68 9.05 2.20
C THR A 98 -15.17 8.15 1.11
N ARG A 99 -16.44 7.89 1.21
CA ARG A 99 -16.94 7.05 0.34
C ARG A 99 -16.93 7.40 -0.97
N ASP A 100 -17.02 7.52 -1.52
CA ASP A 100 -17.02 7.79 -2.74
C ASP A 100 -16.53 7.50 -3.38
#